data_4800a8fbddb34a5b1e7770d8cc0ed236
#
_entry.id   4800a8fbddb34a5b1e7770d8cc0ed236
#
_cell.length_a   1.000
_cell.length_b   1.000
_cell.length_c   1.000
_cell.angle_alpha   90.00
_cell.angle_beta   90.00
_cell.angle_gamma   90.00
#
_symmetry.space_group_name_H-M   'P 1'
#
loop_
_entity.id
_entity.type
_entity.pdbx_description
1 polymer ?
#
loop_
_entity_poly.entity_id
_entity_poly.type
_entity_poly.pdbx_seq_one_letter_code
_entity_poly.pdbx_strand_id
1 'polypeptide(L)'
;MTTKSIAAPAPTSGLGHSLKPRQLTMMGLGSAIGAGLFLGSGAGVQAAGPAVLISYLVAGTLIILVMWALGEMAAANPNSGAFSVYAEKAMGKTAGGTIGWLWWLQLVVVIAAEALGAAGLLFSVWPVIPVWVL
;
A
#
# COMPACT_ATOMS: atom_id res chain seq x y z
N MET A 1 -46.57 32.27 -8.64
CA MET A 1 -45.29 32.13 -9.32
C MET A 1 -44.29 31.53 -8.32
N THR A 2 -44.14 30.22 -8.33
CA THR A 2 -43.22 29.50 -7.43
C THR A 2 -41.88 29.37 -8.13
N THR A 3 -40.90 30.15 -7.70
CA THR A 3 -39.52 30.04 -8.14
C THR A 3 -38.91 28.73 -7.65
N LYS A 4 -38.77 27.77 -8.57
CA LYS A 4 -38.04 26.50 -8.34
C LYS A 4 -36.57 26.86 -8.18
N SER A 5 -36.08 26.85 -6.93
CA SER A 5 -34.67 26.97 -6.63
C SER A 5 -33.93 25.78 -7.28
N ILE A 6 -33.12 26.09 -8.29
CA ILE A 6 -32.22 25.11 -8.90
C ILE A 6 -31.07 24.95 -7.91
N ALA A 7 -31.13 23.89 -7.09
CA ALA A 7 -30.01 23.50 -6.25
C ALA A 7 -28.81 23.24 -7.17
N ALA A 8 -27.70 23.95 -6.92
CA ALA A 8 -26.45 23.67 -7.59
C ALA A 8 -26.05 22.20 -7.38
N PRO A 9 -25.56 21.49 -8.42
CA PRO A 9 -25.11 20.13 -8.24
C PRO A 9 -23.99 20.10 -7.18
N ALA A 10 -24.14 19.21 -6.21
CA ALA A 10 -23.11 18.98 -5.20
C ALA A 10 -21.77 18.72 -5.90
N PRO A 11 -20.65 19.25 -5.36
CA PRO A 11 -19.34 18.97 -5.94
C PRO A 11 -19.13 17.46 -5.95
N THR A 12 -19.10 16.89 -7.14
CA THR A 12 -18.71 15.49 -7.33
C THR A 12 -17.33 15.34 -6.73
N SER A 13 -17.20 14.49 -5.73
CA SER A 13 -15.92 14.12 -5.11
C SER A 13 -14.89 13.88 -6.22
N GLY A 14 -13.85 14.70 -6.27
CA GLY A 14 -12.97 14.88 -7.42
C GLY A 14 -12.03 13.71 -7.73
N LEU A 15 -12.47 12.48 -7.59
CA LEU A 15 -11.77 11.29 -8.06
C LEU A 15 -12.20 11.03 -9.51
N GLY A 16 -11.37 11.45 -10.46
CA GLY A 16 -11.61 11.21 -11.88
C GLY A 16 -11.51 9.71 -12.20
N HIS A 17 -12.53 9.16 -12.85
CA HIS A 17 -12.55 7.77 -13.36
C HIS A 17 -11.73 7.64 -14.66
N SER A 18 -10.50 8.20 -14.68
CA SER A 18 -9.65 8.21 -15.87
C SER A 18 -8.75 6.97 -16.02
N LEU A 19 -8.57 6.20 -14.94
CA LEU A 19 -7.69 5.03 -14.94
C LEU A 19 -8.43 3.77 -15.38
N LYS A 20 -7.86 3.07 -16.37
CA LYS A 20 -8.35 1.75 -16.80
C LYS A 20 -7.90 0.67 -15.81
N PRO A 21 -8.67 -0.44 -15.66
CA PRO A 21 -8.31 -1.55 -14.74
C PRO A 21 -6.89 -2.08 -14.95
N ARG A 22 -6.43 -2.19 -16.21
CA ARG A 22 -5.07 -2.63 -16.53
C ARG A 22 -4.00 -1.69 -15.99
N GLN A 23 -4.24 -0.38 -16.00
CA GLN A 23 -3.30 0.61 -15.46
C GLN A 23 -3.22 0.50 -13.94
N LEU A 24 -4.35 0.31 -13.26
CA LEU A 24 -4.39 0.07 -11.82
C LEU A 24 -3.64 -1.20 -11.43
N THR A 25 -3.83 -2.29 -12.19
CA THR A 25 -3.09 -3.55 -11.94
C THR A 25 -1.59 -3.35 -12.12
N MET A 26 -1.14 -2.67 -13.17
CA MET A 26 0.28 -2.40 -13.40
C MET A 26 0.89 -1.49 -12.32
N MET A 27 0.16 -0.48 -11.87
CA MET A 27 0.59 0.38 -10.76
C MET A 27 0.69 -0.43 -9.45
N GLY A 28 -0.30 -1.28 -9.18
CA GLY A 28 -0.30 -2.15 -7.99
C GLY A 28 0.88 -3.13 -7.98
N LEU A 29 1.14 -3.78 -9.11
CA LEU A 29 2.30 -4.67 -9.25
C LEU A 29 3.63 -3.91 -9.09
N GLY A 30 3.77 -2.75 -9.74
CA GLY A 30 4.97 -1.93 -9.65
C GLY A 30 5.25 -1.43 -8.23
N SER A 31 4.19 -1.08 -7.48
CA SER A 31 4.34 -0.63 -6.10
C SER A 31 4.62 -1.76 -5.10
N ALA A 32 4.23 -3.00 -5.42
CA ALA A 32 4.48 -4.16 -4.58
C ALA A 32 5.89 -4.74 -4.73
N ILE A 33 6.53 -4.51 -5.88
CA ILE A 33 7.89 -5.00 -6.18
C ILE A 33 8.88 -3.91 -5.81
N GLY A 34 9.48 -4.01 -4.61
CA GLY A 34 10.53 -3.11 -4.13
C GLY A 34 11.83 -3.84 -3.84
N ALA A 35 12.87 -3.13 -3.41
CA ALA A 35 14.14 -3.73 -2.96
C ALA A 35 13.92 -4.72 -1.80
N GLY A 36 12.91 -4.47 -0.96
CA GLY A 36 12.51 -5.34 0.13
C GLY A 36 12.11 -6.75 -0.30
N LEU A 37 11.53 -6.93 -1.49
CA LEU A 37 11.22 -8.26 -2.01
C LEU A 37 12.50 -9.07 -2.26
N PHE A 38 13.52 -8.46 -2.83
CA PHE A 38 14.77 -9.15 -3.18
C PHE A 38 15.62 -9.42 -1.94
N LEU A 39 15.79 -8.46 -1.06
CA LEU A 39 16.60 -8.57 0.15
C LEU A 39 15.90 -9.41 1.22
N GLY A 40 14.62 -9.15 1.44
CA GLY A 40 13.80 -9.84 2.45
C GLY A 40 13.59 -11.30 2.14
N SER A 41 13.39 -11.67 0.87
CA SER A 41 13.26 -13.08 0.46
C SER A 41 14.54 -13.86 0.70
N GLY A 42 15.71 -13.27 0.44
CA GLY A 42 17.02 -13.89 0.73
C GLY A 42 17.20 -14.18 2.22
N ALA A 43 16.91 -13.21 3.09
CA ALA A 43 16.95 -13.39 4.54
C ALA A 43 15.95 -14.44 5.03
N GLY A 44 14.74 -14.47 4.48
CA GLY A 44 13.71 -15.45 4.79
C GLY A 44 14.13 -16.88 4.44
N VAL A 45 14.73 -17.06 3.25
CA VAL A 45 15.25 -18.37 2.82
C VAL A 45 16.41 -18.82 3.71
N GLN A 46 17.31 -17.92 4.08
CA GLN A 46 18.43 -18.25 4.99
C GLN A 46 17.94 -18.66 6.38
N ALA A 47 16.91 -18.02 6.91
CA ALA A 47 16.38 -18.29 8.25
C ALA A 47 15.53 -19.57 8.32
N ALA A 48 14.67 -19.81 7.33
CA ALA A 48 13.65 -20.86 7.37
C ALA A 48 13.84 -21.96 6.31
N GLY A 49 14.81 -21.81 5.40
CA GLY A 49 15.01 -22.76 4.31
C GLY A 49 13.74 -22.94 3.46
N PRO A 50 13.44 -24.18 2.98
CA PRO A 50 12.25 -24.45 2.17
C PRO A 50 10.93 -24.13 2.87
N ALA A 51 10.89 -24.11 4.21
CA ALA A 51 9.68 -23.81 4.99
C ALA A 51 9.17 -22.37 4.78
N VAL A 52 10.00 -21.46 4.27
CA VAL A 52 9.60 -20.11 3.88
C VAL A 52 8.43 -20.13 2.88
N LEU A 53 8.33 -21.14 2.02
CA LEU A 53 7.23 -21.26 1.06
C LEU A 53 5.87 -21.38 1.75
N ILE A 54 5.81 -22.12 2.86
CA ILE A 54 4.59 -22.28 3.66
C ILE A 54 4.20 -20.91 4.25
N SER A 55 5.17 -20.20 4.79
CA SER A 55 4.95 -18.86 5.35
C SER A 55 4.41 -17.88 4.29
N TYR A 56 4.95 -17.90 3.08
CA TYR A 56 4.45 -17.08 1.97
C TYR A 56 3.05 -17.48 1.52
N LEU A 57 2.73 -18.77 1.48
CA LEU A 57 1.39 -19.24 1.15
C LEU A 57 0.36 -18.76 2.17
N VAL A 58 0.66 -18.89 3.46
CA VAL A 58 -0.24 -18.45 4.54
C VAL A 58 -0.39 -16.93 4.51
N ALA A 59 0.72 -16.18 4.46
CA ALA A 59 0.69 -14.72 4.41
C ALA A 59 0.00 -14.21 3.14
N GLY A 60 0.27 -14.80 1.99
CA GLY A 60 -0.36 -14.43 0.72
C GLY A 60 -1.87 -14.67 0.73
N THR A 61 -2.32 -15.78 1.28
CA THR A 61 -3.76 -16.05 1.43
C THR A 61 -4.42 -15.01 2.33
N LEU A 62 -3.79 -14.68 3.46
CA LEU A 62 -4.31 -13.65 4.37
C LEU A 62 -4.40 -12.27 3.68
N ILE A 63 -3.35 -11.90 2.95
CA ILE A 63 -3.33 -10.62 2.19
C ILE A 63 -4.45 -10.59 1.16
N ILE A 64 -4.67 -11.66 0.41
CA ILE A 64 -5.76 -11.74 -0.58
C ILE A 64 -7.11 -11.53 0.09
N LEU A 65 -7.37 -12.16 1.22
CA LEU A 65 -8.64 -12.00 1.96
C LEU A 65 -8.83 -10.56 2.45
N VAL A 66 -7.80 -9.95 3.02
CA VAL A 66 -7.85 -8.55 3.48
C VAL A 66 -8.09 -7.59 2.31
N MET A 67 -7.36 -7.79 1.20
CA MET A 67 -7.49 -6.92 0.03
C MET A 67 -8.84 -7.08 -0.67
N TRP A 68 -9.41 -8.30 -0.66
CA TRP A 68 -10.77 -8.52 -1.16
C TRP A 68 -11.80 -7.75 -0.32
N ALA A 69 -11.75 -7.90 1.01
CA ALA A 69 -12.64 -7.17 1.90
C ALA A 69 -12.50 -5.64 1.74
N LEU A 70 -11.26 -5.14 1.61
CA LEU A 70 -11.02 -3.73 1.33
C LEU A 70 -11.59 -3.29 -0.01
N GLY A 71 -11.46 -4.12 -1.04
CA GLY A 71 -12.01 -3.85 -2.38
C GLY A 71 -13.54 -3.72 -2.35
N GLU A 72 -14.23 -4.58 -1.61
CA GLU A 72 -15.69 -4.49 -1.44
C GLU A 72 -16.11 -3.21 -0.70
N MET A 73 -15.38 -2.86 0.37
CA MET A 73 -15.64 -1.61 1.10
C MET A 73 -15.40 -0.38 0.22
N ALA A 74 -14.35 -0.39 -0.59
CA ALA A 74 -14.01 0.70 -1.51
C ALA A 74 -15.02 0.82 -2.65
N ALA A 75 -15.56 -0.28 -3.15
CA ALA A 75 -16.62 -0.28 -4.17
C ALA A 75 -17.92 0.27 -3.62
N ALA A 76 -18.28 -0.08 -2.38
CA ALA A 76 -19.50 0.39 -1.74
C ALA A 76 -19.43 1.87 -1.33
N ASN A 77 -18.27 2.37 -0.95
CA ASN A 77 -18.11 3.71 -0.41
C ASN A 77 -16.70 4.27 -0.73
N PRO A 78 -16.47 4.72 -1.98
CA PRO A 78 -15.17 5.21 -2.41
C PRO A 78 -14.67 6.36 -1.54
N ASN A 79 -13.48 6.21 -0.94
CA ASN A 79 -12.87 7.25 -0.12
C ASN A 79 -11.35 7.24 -0.27
N SER A 80 -10.74 8.42 -0.34
CA SER A 80 -9.28 8.57 -0.46
C SER A 80 -8.51 8.15 0.79
N GLY A 81 -9.17 8.16 1.96
CA GLY A 81 -8.57 7.74 3.23
C GLY A 81 -8.53 6.23 3.46
N ALA A 82 -9.13 5.43 2.58
CA ALA A 82 -9.11 3.96 2.58
C ALA A 82 -9.17 3.33 3.98
N PHE A 83 -8.09 2.68 4.43
CA PHE A 83 -8.05 1.94 5.70
C PHE A 83 -8.46 2.77 6.93
N SER A 84 -7.98 4.01 7.05
CA SER A 84 -8.26 4.84 8.22
C SER A 84 -9.74 5.23 8.30
N VAL A 85 -10.36 5.58 7.17
CA VAL A 85 -11.77 5.97 7.12
C VAL A 85 -12.70 4.77 7.34
N TYR A 86 -12.38 3.61 6.79
CA TYR A 86 -13.17 2.40 7.02
C TYR A 86 -13.06 1.91 8.46
N ALA A 87 -11.87 1.99 9.06
CA ALA A 87 -11.68 1.70 10.47
C ALA A 87 -12.40 2.69 11.38
N GLU A 88 -12.40 3.98 11.05
CA GLU A 88 -13.17 4.99 11.79
C GLU A 88 -14.68 4.68 11.77
N LYS A 89 -15.22 4.32 10.60
CA LYS A 89 -16.63 3.96 10.46
C LYS A 89 -17.01 2.70 11.23
N ALA A 90 -16.12 1.70 11.27
CA ALA A 90 -16.39 0.42 11.92
C ALA A 90 -16.14 0.42 13.44
N MET A 91 -15.05 1.07 13.88
CA MET A 91 -14.55 0.98 15.26
C MET A 91 -14.42 2.34 15.97
N GLY A 92 -14.78 3.43 15.28
CA GLY A 92 -14.75 4.79 15.84
C GLY A 92 -13.46 5.56 15.58
N LYS A 93 -13.49 6.86 15.97
CA LYS A 93 -12.44 7.86 15.64
C LYS A 93 -11.05 7.47 16.14
N THR A 94 -10.96 6.86 17.33
CA THR A 94 -9.67 6.43 17.90
C THR A 94 -9.00 5.38 17.02
N ALA A 95 -9.76 4.37 16.56
CA ALA A 95 -9.24 3.32 15.68
C ALA A 95 -8.80 3.89 14.31
N GLY A 96 -9.62 4.75 13.70
CA GLY A 96 -9.28 5.42 12.44
C GLY A 96 -8.01 6.26 12.56
N GLY A 97 -7.89 7.06 13.62
CA GLY A 97 -6.70 7.86 13.90
C GLY A 97 -5.45 7.02 14.12
N THR A 98 -5.54 5.96 14.91
CA THR A 98 -4.42 5.04 15.17
C THR A 98 -3.94 4.37 13.89
N ILE A 99 -4.86 3.86 13.08
CA ILE A 99 -4.51 3.21 11.80
C ILE A 99 -3.89 4.22 10.83
N GLY A 100 -4.41 5.47 10.77
CA GLY A 100 -3.82 6.52 9.95
C GLY A 100 -2.38 6.84 10.34
N TRP A 101 -2.08 6.96 11.63
CA TRP A 101 -0.73 7.19 12.15
C TRP A 101 0.21 6.01 11.90
N LEU A 102 -0.26 4.78 12.11
CA LEU A 102 0.53 3.57 11.84
C LEU A 102 0.84 3.44 10.35
N TRP A 103 -0.11 3.75 9.49
CA TRP A 103 0.09 3.75 8.04
C TRP A 103 1.13 4.78 7.61
N TRP A 104 1.05 6.00 8.14
CA TRP A 104 2.05 7.04 7.86
C TRP A 104 3.44 6.62 8.33
N LEU A 105 3.57 6.14 9.57
CA LEU A 105 4.83 5.67 10.13
C LEU A 105 5.44 4.53 9.29
N GLN A 106 4.60 3.57 8.90
CA GLN A 106 5.01 2.47 8.03
C GLN A 106 5.59 2.99 6.71
N LEU A 107 4.94 3.94 6.04
CA LEU A 107 5.43 4.50 4.79
C LEU A 107 6.80 5.17 4.97
N VAL A 108 7.01 5.93 6.04
CA VAL A 108 8.31 6.56 6.33
C VAL A 108 9.40 5.51 6.51
N VAL A 109 9.13 4.46 7.29
CA VAL A 109 10.09 3.37 7.52
C VAL A 109 10.38 2.59 6.23
N VAL A 110 9.36 2.30 5.43
CA VAL A 110 9.51 1.57 4.16
C VAL A 110 10.36 2.36 3.17
N ILE A 111 10.14 3.68 3.02
CA ILE A 111 10.96 4.52 2.12
C ILE A 111 12.44 4.46 2.53
N ALA A 112 12.73 4.58 3.83
CA ALA A 112 14.10 4.49 4.31
C ALA A 112 14.72 3.09 4.08
N ALA A 113 13.95 2.03 4.33
CA ALA A 113 14.39 0.66 4.11
C ALA A 113 14.65 0.36 2.63
N GLU A 114 13.78 0.83 1.72
CA GLU A 114 13.95 0.68 0.28
C GLU A 114 15.19 1.44 -0.24
N ALA A 115 15.43 2.65 0.26
CA ALA A 115 16.62 3.43 -0.10
C ALA A 115 17.91 2.70 0.32
N LEU A 116 17.97 2.22 1.57
CA LEU A 116 19.13 1.46 2.06
C LEU A 116 19.30 0.14 1.31
N GLY A 117 18.19 -0.54 1.00
CA GLY A 117 18.20 -1.75 0.20
C GLY A 117 18.73 -1.53 -1.21
N ALA A 118 18.28 -0.48 -1.89
CA ALA A 118 18.77 -0.10 -3.20
C ALA A 118 20.27 0.23 -3.17
N ALA A 119 20.73 1.02 -2.19
CA ALA A 119 22.13 1.34 -2.00
C ALA A 119 22.99 0.07 -1.78
N GLY A 120 22.51 -0.87 -0.97
CA GLY A 120 23.19 -2.15 -0.74
C GLY A 120 23.31 -3.01 -2.00
N LEU A 121 22.26 -3.06 -2.83
CA LEU A 121 22.30 -3.75 -4.12
C LEU A 121 23.29 -3.08 -5.09
N LEU A 122 23.27 -1.77 -5.20
CA LEU A 122 24.22 -1.03 -6.03
C LEU A 122 25.66 -1.25 -5.57
N PHE A 123 25.92 -1.23 -4.27
CA PHE A 123 27.25 -1.50 -3.71
C PHE A 123 27.73 -2.92 -4.03
N SER A 124 26.84 -3.91 -4.08
CA SER A 124 27.22 -5.28 -4.45
C SER A 124 27.69 -5.41 -5.90
N VAL A 125 27.22 -4.54 -6.79
CA VAL A 125 27.59 -4.51 -8.22
C VAL A 125 28.80 -3.59 -8.46
N TRP A 126 28.83 -2.45 -7.77
CA TRP A 126 29.90 -1.45 -7.87
C TRP A 126 30.51 -1.11 -6.50
N PRO A 127 31.39 -1.95 -5.98
CA PRO A 127 31.97 -1.75 -4.64
C PRO A 127 32.93 -0.54 -4.54
N VAL A 128 33.18 0.15 -5.65
CA VAL A 128 34.06 1.34 -5.72
C VAL A 128 33.33 2.59 -5.18
N ILE A 129 32.00 2.61 -5.20
CA ILE A 129 31.21 3.76 -4.74
C ILE A 129 30.85 3.54 -3.27
N PRO A 130 31.25 4.46 -2.36
CA PRO A 130 30.90 4.32 -0.95
C PRO A 130 29.39 4.39 -0.75
N VAL A 131 28.85 3.56 0.16
CA VAL A 131 27.38 3.45 0.43
C VAL A 131 26.75 4.78 0.84
N TRP A 132 27.51 5.69 1.46
CA TRP A 132 27.02 7.01 1.87
C TRP A 132 26.84 8.01 0.71
N VAL A 133 27.28 7.66 -0.50
CA VAL A 133 27.09 8.46 -1.74
C VAL A 133 25.85 7.95 -2.51
N LEU A 134 25.49 6.69 -2.34
CA LEU A 134 24.35 6.04 -2.99
C LEU A 134 23.05 6.28 -2.22
#